data_d6d9e19c53772965d694a88d01788d8c
#
_entry.id   d6d9e19c53772965d694a88d01788d8c
#
_cell.length_a   1.000
_cell.length_b   1.000
_cell.length_c   1.000
_cell.angle_alpha   90.00
_cell.angle_beta   90.00
_cell.angle_gamma   90.00
#
_symmetry.space_group_name_H-M   'P 1'
#
loop_
_entity.id
_entity.type
_entity.pdbx_description
1 polymer ?
#
loop_
_entity_poly.entity_id
_entity_poly.type
_entity_poly.pdbx_seq_one_letter_code
_entity_poly.pdbx_strand_id
1 'polypeptide(L)'
;MTDKTAKSVALNNGDNTLTLAGNGGDVFKNLGATVATVETGKLVLGTAGNSGNVNVDTLKATELTVAGDFTARAVEATKAEIDGILTANSIKTTDATKVTGALVLTGNVKKDVSELTGKVTVTDRGVLTTNRAAGLAYAAEYADEDLSVAYVDRQLKLAEGAVINIGEAPATGAMAAAATTTDRTVNVNANGIYGIDAASFLYTGKPAAEADLSVFGNSTALNLNGGEVEILNITKLGQIDLGGAITNTANIDIDTDSIYVVVNDKGVDTATGVVTLSYNDGLVADKTVDARLKDAFTKGVGAKELGILSALDTPAFFDEKADKFTAAGNKAFEQATGGNATAGVLNVAYDANAQVTDAIVRHQLSEHAGMGVWADVFYAKNEAKELYGDFGYSADIYGGVLGFDYTAACGGTLGAALTVGTADADSEGGALSNSLSSDFVGLSVYASKDFSGLNVKADLGYIDFSNDFTGIGDASDATTITFGVRGDFTAYQNGAFSVVPHMGLRYTRIDTDAVAFNEEQNMNVLEAPIGVKFAGTFEATGWKLVPSYDFTIVPQLGDKEVEAFGTAGDITILSGGLFNNVLGVEAVKDNMSFGLNASYGFGPDDRANTQINANFRYNF
;
A
#
# COMPACT_ATOMS: atom_id res chain seq x y z
N MET A 1 30.63 44.86 -18.59
CA MET A 1 29.77 44.78 -19.76
C MET A 1 29.79 43.35 -20.25
N THR A 2 28.76 42.60 -19.95
CA THR A 2 28.64 41.22 -20.45
C THR A 2 27.86 41.28 -21.75
N ASP A 3 28.59 41.20 -22.84
CA ASP A 3 28.01 41.05 -24.16
C ASP A 3 27.38 39.65 -24.26
N LYS A 4 26.05 39.62 -24.24
CA LYS A 4 25.25 38.38 -24.34
C LYS A 4 24.95 37.95 -25.78
N THR A 5 25.82 38.31 -26.71
CA THR A 5 25.67 37.83 -28.08
C THR A 5 25.98 36.34 -28.15
N ALA A 6 25.01 35.55 -28.58
CA ALA A 6 25.16 34.13 -28.81
C ALA A 6 26.31 33.89 -29.79
N LYS A 7 27.34 33.14 -29.37
CA LYS A 7 28.49 32.80 -30.22
C LYS A 7 28.27 31.44 -30.85
N SER A 8 28.45 31.35 -32.13
CA SER A 8 28.50 30.08 -32.86
C SER A 8 29.96 29.64 -33.03
N VAL A 9 30.22 28.37 -32.79
CA VAL A 9 31.50 27.75 -33.17
C VAL A 9 31.23 26.90 -34.39
N ALA A 10 31.76 27.32 -35.54
CA ALA A 10 31.63 26.57 -36.77
C ALA A 10 33.02 26.05 -37.21
N LEU A 11 33.11 24.75 -37.41
CA LEU A 11 34.29 24.07 -37.96
C LEU A 11 33.93 23.61 -39.38
N ASN A 12 34.00 24.55 -40.32
CA ASN A 12 33.46 24.40 -41.68
C ASN A 12 34.40 23.68 -42.65
N ASN A 13 34.82 22.47 -42.36
CA ASN A 13 35.43 21.62 -43.40
C ASN A 13 34.88 20.21 -43.30
N GLY A 14 34.27 19.72 -44.35
CA GLY A 14 33.48 18.49 -44.39
C GLY A 14 34.14 17.19 -43.92
N ASP A 15 35.45 17.19 -43.69
CA ASP A 15 36.23 16.03 -43.23
C ASP A 15 36.79 16.18 -41.80
N ASN A 16 36.49 17.27 -41.11
CA ASN A 16 37.01 17.50 -39.77
C ASN A 16 36.21 16.75 -38.72
N THR A 17 36.87 15.96 -37.89
CA THR A 17 36.27 15.29 -36.71
C THR A 17 36.55 16.12 -35.47
N LEU A 18 35.48 16.52 -34.78
CA LEU A 18 35.56 17.09 -33.43
C LEU A 18 35.25 15.99 -32.43
N THR A 19 36.22 15.65 -31.60
CA THR A 19 35.99 14.70 -30.49
C THR A 19 35.89 15.47 -29.18
N LEU A 20 34.78 15.32 -28.49
CA LEU A 20 34.58 15.86 -27.16
C LEU A 20 34.76 14.72 -26.15
N ALA A 21 35.94 14.66 -25.55
CA ALA A 21 36.24 13.73 -24.48
C ALA A 21 35.76 14.35 -23.15
N GLY A 22 34.63 13.87 -22.59
CA GLY A 22 34.13 14.29 -21.29
C GLY A 22 34.71 13.44 -20.15
N ASN A 23 35.10 14.06 -19.05
CA ASN A 23 35.49 13.40 -17.81
C ASN A 23 34.60 13.90 -16.66
N GLY A 24 33.28 13.85 -16.84
CA GLY A 24 32.31 14.35 -15.85
C GLY A 24 32.36 15.87 -15.70
N GLY A 25 31.61 16.60 -16.46
CA GLY A 25 31.50 18.05 -16.34
C GLY A 25 30.94 18.72 -17.60
N ASP A 26 30.68 20.01 -17.52
CA ASP A 26 30.17 20.78 -18.64
C ASP A 26 31.25 20.98 -19.68
N VAL A 27 31.11 20.36 -20.85
CA VAL A 27 31.90 20.67 -22.05
C VAL A 27 31.49 22.07 -22.50
N PHE A 28 32.43 22.95 -22.78
CA PHE A 28 32.28 24.38 -23.09
C PHE A 28 32.02 25.33 -21.89
N LYS A 29 32.04 24.88 -20.66
CA LYS A 29 31.87 25.74 -19.46
C LYS A 29 32.92 26.87 -19.39
N ASN A 30 34.13 26.61 -19.86
CA ASN A 30 35.26 27.55 -19.76
C ASN A 30 35.37 28.55 -20.93
N LEU A 31 34.46 28.53 -21.88
CA LEU A 31 34.48 29.49 -23.00
C LEU A 31 33.88 30.86 -22.61
N GLY A 32 33.39 31.05 -21.40
CA GLY A 32 32.94 32.33 -20.86
C GLY A 32 31.73 32.96 -21.56
N ALA A 33 31.12 32.25 -22.49
CA ALA A 33 29.97 32.71 -23.26
C ALA A 33 28.98 31.55 -23.45
N THR A 34 27.67 31.85 -23.50
CA THR A 34 26.67 30.88 -23.93
C THR A 34 26.91 30.60 -25.43
N VAL A 35 27.33 29.38 -25.73
CA VAL A 35 27.48 28.96 -27.14
C VAL A 35 26.09 28.46 -27.58
N ALA A 36 25.48 29.17 -28.53
CA ALA A 36 24.14 28.80 -29.02
C ALA A 36 24.20 27.60 -29.96
N THR A 37 25.24 27.48 -30.78
CA THR A 37 25.35 26.44 -31.79
C THR A 37 26.79 25.99 -31.96
N VAL A 38 27.00 24.67 -32.03
CA VAL A 38 28.24 24.04 -32.50
C VAL A 38 27.92 23.31 -33.79
N GLU A 39 28.64 23.62 -34.85
CA GLU A 39 28.47 23.03 -36.18
C GLU A 39 29.78 22.42 -36.66
N THR A 40 29.74 21.16 -37.09
CA THR A 40 30.92 20.44 -37.57
C THR A 40 30.54 19.35 -38.59
N GLY A 41 31.50 18.87 -39.38
CA GLY A 41 31.31 17.73 -40.28
C GLY A 41 31.07 16.44 -39.49
N LYS A 42 32.07 16.03 -38.70
CA LYS A 42 31.96 14.85 -37.83
C LYS A 42 32.08 15.24 -36.36
N LEU A 43 31.15 14.77 -35.54
CA LEU A 43 31.14 14.98 -34.10
C LEU A 43 31.15 13.64 -33.40
N VAL A 44 32.12 13.44 -32.52
CA VAL A 44 32.21 12.26 -31.66
C VAL A 44 32.08 12.71 -30.19
N LEU A 45 31.09 12.23 -29.50
CA LEU A 45 30.85 12.46 -28.09
C LEU A 45 31.41 11.30 -27.25
N GLY A 46 32.61 11.50 -26.75
CA GLY A 46 33.31 10.64 -25.81
C GLY A 46 33.77 9.30 -26.37
N THR A 47 34.11 8.43 -25.43
CA THR A 47 34.41 7.02 -25.61
C THR A 47 33.61 6.25 -24.52
N ALA A 48 33.50 4.94 -24.68
CA ALA A 48 32.80 4.11 -23.65
C ALA A 48 33.31 4.40 -22.23
N GLY A 49 32.40 4.67 -21.32
CA GLY A 49 32.68 5.01 -19.91
C GLY A 49 32.93 6.51 -19.63
N ASN A 50 32.99 7.37 -20.66
CA ASN A 50 33.06 8.82 -20.45
C ASN A 50 31.65 9.43 -20.36
N SER A 51 31.51 10.50 -19.58
CA SER A 51 30.27 11.25 -19.45
C SER A 51 30.51 12.75 -19.61
N GLY A 52 29.51 13.50 -20.06
CA GLY A 52 29.61 14.94 -20.15
C GLY A 52 28.29 15.63 -20.48
N ASN A 53 28.23 16.90 -20.16
CA ASN A 53 27.08 17.75 -20.47
C ASN A 53 27.53 18.76 -21.56
N VAL A 54 26.89 18.69 -22.73
CA VAL A 54 27.17 19.63 -23.81
C VAL A 54 26.23 20.83 -23.66
N ASN A 55 26.72 21.85 -22.99
CA ASN A 55 25.92 23.03 -22.65
C ASN A 55 25.83 24.03 -23.83
N VAL A 56 25.20 23.60 -24.92
CA VAL A 56 24.85 24.42 -26.07
C VAL A 56 23.37 24.29 -26.38
N ASP A 57 22.80 25.31 -27.07
CA ASP A 57 21.39 25.24 -27.44
C ASP A 57 21.16 24.21 -28.56
N THR A 58 22.05 24.13 -29.51
CA THR A 58 21.95 23.19 -30.64
C THR A 58 23.30 22.63 -31.03
N LEU A 59 23.40 21.31 -31.11
CA LEU A 59 24.50 20.58 -31.74
C LEU A 59 24.16 20.30 -33.21
N LYS A 60 25.00 20.72 -34.14
CA LYS A 60 24.84 20.42 -35.57
C LYS A 60 26.04 19.61 -36.07
N ALA A 61 25.76 18.51 -36.73
CA ALA A 61 26.79 17.69 -37.36
C ALA A 61 26.28 17.06 -38.66
N THR A 62 27.20 16.77 -39.62
CA THR A 62 26.86 15.89 -40.73
C THR A 62 26.77 14.45 -40.21
N GLU A 63 27.76 14.03 -39.42
CA GLU A 63 27.78 12.71 -38.77
C GLU A 63 27.99 12.91 -37.26
N LEU A 64 27.10 12.34 -36.45
CA LEU A 64 27.21 12.32 -35.01
C LEU A 64 27.45 10.89 -34.52
N THR A 65 28.46 10.69 -33.70
CA THR A 65 28.66 9.44 -32.94
C THR A 65 28.67 9.74 -31.46
N VAL A 66 27.85 9.02 -30.69
CA VAL A 66 27.79 9.11 -29.25
C VAL A 66 28.25 7.78 -28.66
N ALA A 67 29.48 7.75 -28.14
CA ALA A 67 30.08 6.54 -27.57
C ALA A 67 30.12 6.56 -26.05
N GLY A 68 29.86 7.71 -25.41
CA GLY A 68 29.81 7.90 -23.97
C GLY A 68 28.41 8.29 -23.47
N ASP A 69 28.30 8.73 -22.22
CA ASP A 69 27.06 9.23 -21.62
C ASP A 69 27.01 10.76 -21.70
N PHE A 70 26.23 11.30 -22.61
CA PHE A 70 26.18 12.74 -22.88
C PHE A 70 24.76 13.31 -22.82
N THR A 71 24.67 14.53 -22.28
CA THR A 71 23.44 15.33 -22.27
C THR A 71 23.59 16.53 -23.20
N ALA A 72 22.62 16.77 -24.07
CA ALA A 72 22.50 17.92 -24.94
C ALA A 72 21.09 18.50 -24.91
N ARG A 73 20.87 19.75 -25.43
CA ARG A 73 19.53 20.32 -25.54
C ARG A 73 18.84 19.90 -26.82
N ALA A 74 19.38 20.31 -27.96
CA ALA A 74 18.89 19.91 -29.26
C ALA A 74 20.02 19.37 -30.12
N VAL A 75 19.73 18.36 -30.92
CA VAL A 75 20.66 17.72 -31.82
C VAL A 75 20.08 17.76 -33.23
N GLU A 76 20.87 18.30 -34.21
CA GLU A 76 20.57 18.27 -35.63
C GLU A 76 21.74 17.57 -36.37
N ALA A 77 21.43 16.50 -37.08
CA ALA A 77 22.45 15.76 -37.84
C ALA A 77 21.89 15.23 -39.14
N THR A 78 22.78 14.93 -40.12
CA THR A 78 22.36 14.13 -41.26
C THR A 78 22.22 12.67 -40.85
N LYS A 79 23.25 12.14 -40.15
CA LYS A 79 23.23 10.79 -39.55
C LYS A 79 23.68 10.86 -38.11
N ALA A 80 23.09 10.02 -37.27
CA ALA A 80 23.52 9.83 -35.90
C ALA A 80 23.68 8.34 -35.56
N GLU A 81 24.72 8.00 -34.80
CA GLU A 81 24.96 6.67 -34.24
C GLU A 81 25.17 6.82 -32.74
N ILE A 82 24.34 6.14 -31.96
CA ILE A 82 24.29 6.27 -30.51
C ILE A 82 24.57 4.89 -29.91
N ASP A 83 25.86 4.66 -29.61
CA ASP A 83 26.33 3.42 -28.97
C ASP A 83 26.44 3.55 -27.44
N GLY A 84 26.58 4.78 -26.94
CA GLY A 84 26.49 5.13 -25.51
C GLY A 84 25.10 5.63 -25.13
N ILE A 85 25.02 6.62 -24.23
CA ILE A 85 23.76 7.24 -23.83
C ILE A 85 23.72 8.69 -24.29
N LEU A 86 22.71 9.04 -25.07
CA LEU A 86 22.41 10.44 -25.42
C LEU A 86 21.09 10.85 -24.73
N THR A 87 21.17 11.83 -23.84
CA THR A 87 20.01 12.51 -23.28
C THR A 87 19.80 13.85 -23.97
N ALA A 88 18.67 14.06 -24.64
CA ALA A 88 18.37 15.29 -25.36
C ALA A 88 16.89 15.69 -25.27
N ASN A 89 16.58 17.00 -25.40
CA ASN A 89 15.19 17.44 -25.50
C ASN A 89 14.59 17.13 -26.88
N SER A 90 15.42 17.18 -27.91
CA SER A 90 15.01 16.85 -29.29
C SER A 90 16.17 16.32 -30.11
N ILE A 91 15.86 15.45 -31.05
CA ILE A 91 16.79 14.99 -32.08
C ILE A 91 16.12 15.13 -33.44
N LYS A 92 16.88 15.70 -34.39
CA LYS A 92 16.46 15.87 -35.75
C LYS A 92 17.54 15.32 -36.69
N THR A 93 17.20 14.29 -37.46
CA THR A 93 18.08 13.74 -38.48
C THR A 93 17.40 13.80 -39.84
N THR A 94 18.20 14.05 -40.89
CA THR A 94 17.67 14.10 -42.26
C THR A 94 17.77 12.77 -42.98
N ASP A 95 18.64 11.86 -42.52
CA ASP A 95 18.80 10.53 -43.08
C ASP A 95 18.39 9.46 -42.03
N ALA A 96 19.24 9.19 -41.05
CA ALA A 96 18.94 8.16 -40.06
C ALA A 96 19.62 8.41 -38.70
N THR A 97 18.98 7.93 -37.65
CA THR A 97 19.54 7.72 -36.29
C THR A 97 19.55 6.23 -36.00
N LYS A 98 20.73 5.66 -35.72
CA LYS A 98 20.86 4.30 -35.21
C LYS A 98 21.13 4.35 -33.71
N VAL A 99 20.42 3.56 -32.92
CA VAL A 99 20.55 3.47 -31.46
C VAL A 99 20.86 2.03 -31.09
N THR A 100 22.07 1.79 -30.60
CA THR A 100 22.55 0.52 -30.06
C THR A 100 22.83 0.63 -28.57
N GLY A 101 23.01 1.87 -28.04
CA GLY A 101 22.99 2.22 -26.63
C GLY A 101 21.64 2.78 -26.25
N ALA A 102 21.58 3.96 -25.63
CA ALA A 102 20.32 4.57 -25.22
C ALA A 102 20.10 5.98 -25.75
N LEU A 103 18.93 6.26 -26.29
CA LEU A 103 18.43 7.59 -26.61
C LEU A 103 17.33 7.97 -25.61
N VAL A 104 17.61 8.98 -24.78
CA VAL A 104 16.69 9.50 -23.77
C VAL A 104 16.14 10.84 -24.24
N LEU A 105 14.84 10.91 -24.52
CA LEU A 105 14.19 12.13 -24.97
C LEU A 105 13.48 12.81 -23.79
N THR A 106 14.11 13.85 -23.24
CA THR A 106 13.57 14.64 -22.14
C THR A 106 12.93 15.92 -22.66
N GLY A 107 11.62 16.05 -22.58
CA GLY A 107 10.94 17.31 -22.90
C GLY A 107 11.40 18.47 -22.01
N ASN A 108 11.21 19.69 -22.48
CA ASN A 108 11.51 20.89 -21.70
C ASN A 108 10.45 21.09 -20.61
N VAL A 109 10.88 21.31 -19.37
CA VAL A 109 10.05 21.37 -18.14
C VAL A 109 8.89 22.40 -18.21
N LYS A 110 8.82 23.26 -19.23
CA LYS A 110 7.79 24.32 -19.33
C LYS A 110 6.79 24.21 -20.47
N LYS A 111 7.04 23.36 -21.48
CA LYS A 111 6.14 23.23 -22.64
C LYS A 111 6.33 21.93 -23.41
N ASP A 112 6.50 20.82 -22.69
CA ASP A 112 6.23 19.89 -23.29
C ASP A 112 6.60 18.64 -23.83
N VAL A 113 6.69 18.44 -24.84
CA VAL A 113 6.64 17.28 -25.67
C VAL A 113 8.05 17.11 -26.25
N SER A 114 8.67 15.98 -26.00
CA SER A 114 9.87 15.59 -26.73
C SER A 114 9.54 15.48 -28.21
N GLU A 115 10.32 16.11 -29.08
CA GLU A 115 10.11 16.07 -30.52
C GLU A 115 11.17 15.22 -31.22
N LEU A 116 10.69 14.27 -32.04
CA LEU A 116 11.53 13.39 -32.82
C LEU A 116 11.26 13.60 -34.31
N THR A 117 12.32 13.80 -35.08
CA THR A 117 12.26 14.03 -36.51
C THR A 117 13.20 13.07 -37.23
N GLY A 118 12.78 12.59 -38.38
CA GLY A 118 13.58 11.70 -39.23
C GLY A 118 13.34 10.22 -38.90
N LYS A 119 14.26 9.37 -39.32
CA LYS A 119 14.17 7.92 -39.12
C LYS A 119 15.05 7.49 -37.93
N VAL A 120 14.46 6.90 -36.92
CA VAL A 120 15.16 6.32 -35.77
C VAL A 120 15.02 4.81 -35.81
N THR A 121 16.11 4.09 -35.65
CA THR A 121 16.14 2.62 -35.56
C THR A 121 16.81 2.24 -34.24
N VAL A 122 16.10 1.55 -33.38
CA VAL A 122 16.54 1.01 -32.11
C VAL A 122 16.77 -0.48 -32.32
N THR A 123 18.01 -0.92 -32.24
CA THR A 123 18.44 -2.29 -32.59
C THR A 123 19.57 -2.75 -31.68
N ASP A 124 19.93 -4.01 -31.72
CA ASP A 124 21.07 -4.56 -31.01
C ASP A 124 21.01 -4.25 -29.49
N ARG A 125 19.85 -4.47 -28.85
CA ARG A 125 19.56 -4.13 -27.44
C ARG A 125 19.53 -2.62 -27.14
N GLY A 126 19.36 -1.79 -28.16
CA GLY A 126 19.23 -0.35 -27.99
C GLY A 126 17.98 0.03 -27.21
N VAL A 127 18.02 1.20 -26.55
CA VAL A 127 16.94 1.73 -25.72
C VAL A 127 16.50 3.10 -26.21
N LEU A 128 15.20 3.28 -26.44
CA LEU A 128 14.56 4.58 -26.61
C LEU A 128 13.66 4.86 -25.41
N THR A 129 13.82 5.98 -24.74
CA THR A 129 12.97 6.29 -23.58
C THR A 129 12.70 7.77 -23.42
N THR A 130 11.57 8.12 -22.82
CA THR A 130 11.24 9.47 -22.36
C THR A 130 11.60 9.68 -20.89
N ASN A 131 11.87 8.62 -20.14
CA ASN A 131 12.33 8.66 -18.76
C ASN A 131 13.57 7.79 -18.58
N ARG A 132 14.71 8.42 -18.35
CA ARG A 132 16.00 7.71 -18.25
C ARG A 132 16.01 6.60 -17.18
N ALA A 133 15.53 6.91 -15.98
CA ALA A 133 15.60 5.98 -14.87
C ALA A 133 14.67 4.77 -15.10
N ALA A 134 13.38 5.03 -15.36
CA ALA A 134 12.40 3.99 -15.60
C ALA A 134 12.70 3.20 -16.87
N GLY A 135 13.06 3.87 -17.97
CA GLY A 135 13.33 3.19 -19.24
C GLY A 135 14.57 2.30 -19.21
N LEU A 136 15.65 2.70 -18.50
CA LEU A 136 16.82 1.84 -18.34
C LEU A 136 16.55 0.69 -17.35
N ALA A 137 15.69 0.89 -16.34
CA ALA A 137 15.27 -0.18 -15.45
C ALA A 137 14.42 -1.21 -16.22
N TYR A 138 13.43 -0.76 -16.97
CA TYR A 138 12.60 -1.60 -17.81
C TYR A 138 13.44 -2.38 -18.85
N ALA A 139 14.38 -1.73 -19.52
CA ALA A 139 15.28 -2.43 -20.44
C ALA A 139 16.19 -3.45 -19.76
N ALA A 140 16.51 -3.27 -18.48
CA ALA A 140 17.32 -4.22 -17.73
C ALA A 140 16.58 -5.53 -17.41
N GLU A 141 15.26 -5.53 -17.41
CA GLU A 141 14.44 -6.75 -17.25
C GLU A 141 14.62 -7.73 -18.40
N TYR A 142 14.93 -7.18 -19.60
CA TYR A 142 15.16 -7.95 -20.82
C TYR A 142 16.65 -8.10 -21.17
N ALA A 143 17.56 -7.85 -20.22
CA ALA A 143 19.00 -7.86 -20.48
C ALA A 143 19.56 -9.21 -20.95
N ASP A 144 18.92 -10.30 -20.55
CA ASP A 144 19.28 -11.67 -20.97
C ASP A 144 18.65 -12.07 -22.31
N GLU A 145 17.77 -11.24 -22.87
CA GLU A 145 17.11 -11.43 -24.15
C GLU A 145 17.69 -10.48 -25.18
N ASP A 146 17.64 -10.84 -26.47
CA ASP A 146 18.13 -9.99 -27.55
C ASP A 146 17.06 -8.96 -27.98
N LEU A 147 16.41 -8.28 -27.01
CA LEU A 147 15.34 -7.34 -27.26
C LEU A 147 15.82 -5.90 -27.31
N SER A 148 15.29 -5.15 -28.27
CA SER A 148 15.42 -3.68 -28.35
C SER A 148 14.19 -3.05 -27.74
N VAL A 149 14.38 -2.09 -26.85
CA VAL A 149 13.35 -1.59 -25.95
C VAL A 149 13.00 -0.13 -26.26
N ALA A 150 11.71 0.19 -26.32
CA ALA A 150 11.23 1.55 -26.18
C ALA A 150 10.31 1.65 -24.95
N TYR A 151 10.51 2.67 -24.11
CA TYR A 151 9.69 2.95 -22.94
C TYR A 151 9.22 4.41 -22.93
N VAL A 152 7.93 4.63 -22.81
CA VAL A 152 7.31 5.96 -22.87
C VAL A 152 6.39 6.21 -21.68
N ASP A 153 6.77 7.18 -20.85
CA ASP A 153 5.99 7.65 -19.69
C ASP A 153 5.40 9.05 -19.89
N ARG A 154 5.57 9.64 -21.05
CA ARG A 154 5.00 10.93 -21.45
C ARG A 154 4.84 11.01 -22.95
N GLN A 155 3.97 11.89 -23.41
CA GLN A 155 3.68 12.07 -24.83
C GLN A 155 4.96 12.31 -25.65
N LEU A 156 5.12 11.58 -26.74
CA LEU A 156 6.20 11.73 -27.69
C LEU A 156 5.64 12.25 -29.02
N LYS A 157 5.98 13.49 -29.40
CA LYS A 157 5.51 14.10 -30.64
C LYS A 157 6.42 13.75 -31.82
N LEU A 158 5.85 13.13 -32.82
CA LEU A 158 6.55 12.83 -34.07
C LEU A 158 6.32 13.93 -35.09
N ALA A 159 7.39 14.41 -35.73
CA ALA A 159 7.27 15.32 -36.85
C ALA A 159 6.73 14.59 -38.09
N GLU A 160 6.27 15.34 -39.10
CA GLU A 160 5.85 14.76 -40.37
C GLU A 160 6.98 13.94 -41.00
N GLY A 161 6.66 12.75 -41.49
CA GLY A 161 7.59 11.80 -42.07
C GLY A 161 8.55 11.13 -41.07
N ALA A 162 8.37 11.32 -39.75
CA ALA A 162 9.17 10.63 -38.76
C ALA A 162 8.82 9.15 -38.71
N VAL A 163 9.85 8.31 -38.58
CA VAL A 163 9.72 6.86 -38.48
C VAL A 163 10.53 6.36 -37.30
N ILE A 164 9.91 5.60 -36.40
CA ILE A 164 10.61 4.85 -35.38
C ILE A 164 10.53 3.36 -35.72
N ASN A 165 11.66 2.67 -35.68
CA ASN A 165 11.75 1.23 -35.78
C ASN A 165 12.32 0.70 -34.45
N ILE A 166 11.63 -0.21 -33.82
CA ILE A 166 12.03 -0.89 -32.58
C ILE A 166 12.21 -2.37 -32.94
N GLY A 167 13.38 -2.92 -32.67
CA GLY A 167 13.75 -4.25 -33.10
C GLY A 167 14.28 -4.30 -34.55
N GLU A 168 14.57 -5.51 -35.02
CA GLU A 168 15.15 -5.74 -36.34
C GLU A 168 14.14 -5.45 -37.45
N ALA A 169 14.53 -4.63 -38.40
CA ALA A 169 13.72 -4.40 -39.60
C ALA A 169 13.52 -5.73 -40.37
N PRO A 170 12.32 -6.08 -40.80
CA PRO A 170 12.09 -7.31 -41.56
C PRO A 170 12.96 -7.33 -42.81
N ALA A 171 13.61 -8.48 -43.02
CA ALA A 171 14.43 -8.70 -44.21
C ALA A 171 13.55 -8.44 -45.44
N THR A 172 14.03 -7.55 -46.31
CA THR A 172 13.43 -7.04 -47.54
C THR A 172 12.26 -7.88 -48.12
N GLY A 173 11.03 -7.40 -47.98
CA GLY A 173 9.86 -7.96 -48.65
C GLY A 173 8.50 -7.64 -48.03
N ALA A 174 8.43 -7.31 -46.76
CA ALA A 174 7.22 -7.01 -46.04
C ALA A 174 7.17 -5.56 -45.52
N MET A 175 7.75 -4.63 -46.23
CA MET A 175 7.53 -3.21 -45.95
C MET A 175 6.05 -2.91 -46.17
N ALA A 176 5.34 -2.56 -45.09
CA ALA A 176 4.04 -1.90 -45.22
C ALA A 176 4.14 -0.81 -46.28
N ALA A 177 3.06 -0.63 -47.06
CA ALA A 177 2.99 0.32 -48.17
C ALA A 177 3.72 1.63 -47.83
N ALA A 178 4.60 2.08 -48.72
CA ALA A 178 5.42 3.25 -48.53
C ALA A 178 4.58 4.38 -47.91
N ALA A 179 4.89 4.73 -46.67
CA ALA A 179 4.27 5.86 -45.99
C ALA A 179 4.44 7.09 -46.92
N THR A 180 3.37 7.83 -47.10
CA THR A 180 3.48 9.11 -47.78
C THR A 180 4.40 10.01 -46.97
N THR A 181 5.08 10.99 -47.56
CA THR A 181 6.06 11.87 -46.87
C THR A 181 5.46 12.65 -45.69
N THR A 182 4.15 12.54 -45.46
CA THR A 182 3.42 13.19 -44.37
C THR A 182 3.04 12.24 -43.25
N ASP A 183 3.17 10.93 -43.43
CA ASP A 183 2.75 9.94 -42.43
C ASP A 183 3.83 9.79 -41.35
N ARG A 184 3.36 9.67 -40.10
CA ARG A 184 4.17 9.34 -38.94
C ARG A 184 4.00 7.86 -38.67
N THR A 185 5.10 7.17 -38.39
CA THR A 185 5.05 5.70 -38.27
C THR A 185 5.91 5.22 -37.12
N VAL A 186 5.35 4.28 -36.33
CA VAL A 186 6.11 3.48 -35.37
C VAL A 186 5.97 2.02 -35.77
N ASN A 187 7.09 1.34 -35.96
CA ASN A 187 7.16 -0.07 -36.27
C ASN A 187 7.74 -0.80 -35.06
N VAL A 188 7.00 -1.72 -34.50
CA VAL A 188 7.48 -2.66 -33.49
C VAL A 188 7.72 -3.98 -34.21
N ASN A 189 8.98 -4.27 -34.50
CA ASN A 189 9.40 -5.42 -35.28
C ASN A 189 9.77 -6.59 -34.37
N ALA A 190 10.08 -7.73 -34.97
CA ALA A 190 10.64 -8.85 -34.22
C ALA A 190 11.84 -8.41 -33.36
N ASN A 191 11.98 -8.96 -32.17
CA ASN A 191 12.96 -8.56 -31.17
C ASN A 191 12.83 -7.09 -30.70
N GLY A 192 11.64 -6.50 -30.85
CA GLY A 192 11.31 -5.18 -30.35
C GLY A 192 10.17 -5.21 -29.34
N ILE A 193 10.34 -4.55 -28.20
CA ILE A 193 9.31 -4.39 -27.18
C ILE A 193 9.04 -2.89 -26.94
N TYR A 194 7.79 -2.53 -26.81
CA TYR A 194 7.35 -1.16 -26.62
C TYR A 194 6.51 -1.03 -25.35
N GLY A 195 7.14 -0.59 -24.26
CA GLY A 195 6.51 -0.34 -22.96
C GLY A 195 5.86 1.04 -22.88
N ILE A 196 4.59 1.07 -22.44
CA ILE A 196 3.79 2.28 -22.29
C ILE A 196 3.34 2.39 -20.83
N ASP A 197 3.73 3.45 -20.14
CA ASP A 197 3.29 3.69 -18.77
C ASP A 197 1.83 4.17 -18.72
N ALA A 198 0.92 3.29 -18.30
CA ALA A 198 -0.51 3.57 -18.22
C ALA A 198 -0.84 4.75 -17.31
N ALA A 199 -0.07 5.00 -16.25
CA ALA A 199 -0.33 6.10 -15.32
C ALA A 199 -0.34 7.47 -16.01
N SER A 200 0.39 7.62 -17.13
CA SER A 200 0.49 8.85 -17.89
C SER A 200 -0.58 9.00 -18.99
N PHE A 201 -1.16 7.89 -19.47
CA PHE A 201 -2.01 7.89 -20.66
C PHE A 201 -3.42 7.33 -20.44
N LEU A 202 -3.68 6.72 -19.30
CA LEU A 202 -4.94 6.06 -19.02
C LEU A 202 -6.07 7.09 -18.82
N TYR A 203 -7.19 6.91 -19.50
CA TYR A 203 -8.41 7.70 -19.31
C TYR A 203 -9.63 6.79 -19.15
N THR A 204 -10.65 7.30 -18.43
CA THR A 204 -11.93 6.64 -18.25
C THR A 204 -13.03 7.36 -19.04
N GLY A 205 -13.65 6.68 -20.01
CA GLY A 205 -14.67 7.28 -20.86
C GLY A 205 -14.15 7.64 -22.26
N LYS A 206 -14.91 8.42 -23.02
CA LYS A 206 -14.44 8.88 -24.34
C LYS A 206 -13.20 9.75 -24.16
N PRO A 207 -12.18 9.61 -25.04
CA PRO A 207 -11.06 10.52 -25.02
C PRO A 207 -11.59 11.94 -24.98
N ALA A 208 -11.05 12.78 -24.10
CA ALA A 208 -11.22 14.23 -24.25
C ALA A 208 -10.83 14.53 -25.72
N ALA A 209 -11.64 15.32 -26.41
CA ALA A 209 -11.43 15.62 -27.83
C ALA A 209 -10.08 16.30 -28.15
N GLU A 210 -9.17 16.27 -27.22
CA GLU A 210 -7.88 16.93 -27.21
C GLU A 210 -6.77 15.89 -27.24
N ALA A 211 -5.81 16.12 -28.13
CA ALA A 211 -4.59 15.34 -28.35
C ALA A 211 -3.68 15.18 -27.12
N ASP A 212 -4.13 15.61 -25.95
CA ASP A 212 -3.31 15.74 -24.75
C ASP A 212 -3.13 14.43 -23.97
N LEU A 213 -3.85 13.37 -24.34
CA LEU A 213 -3.76 12.07 -23.67
C LEU A 213 -3.26 10.93 -24.55
N SER A 214 -3.02 11.16 -25.85
CA SER A 214 -2.46 10.13 -26.71
C SER A 214 -0.95 9.98 -26.52
N VAL A 215 -0.45 8.76 -26.67
CA VAL A 215 0.99 8.47 -26.55
C VAL A 215 1.80 9.31 -27.53
N PHE A 216 1.30 9.47 -28.76
CA PHE A 216 1.94 10.30 -29.77
C PHE A 216 1.18 11.59 -29.94
N GLY A 217 0.90 12.50 -29.47
CA GLY A 217 0.23 13.80 -29.65
C GLY A 217 -0.29 14.16 -31.05
N ASN A 218 -0.32 13.21 -31.98
CA ASN A 218 -0.75 13.38 -33.37
C ASN A 218 -1.00 12.01 -34.02
N SER A 219 -1.75 11.97 -35.11
CA SER A 219 -2.02 10.72 -35.84
C SER A 219 -0.72 10.04 -36.29
N THR A 220 -0.51 8.83 -35.82
CA THR A 220 0.68 8.01 -36.08
C THR A 220 0.23 6.60 -36.41
N ALA A 221 0.73 6.01 -37.49
CA ALA A 221 0.49 4.61 -37.77
C ALA A 221 1.39 3.75 -36.89
N LEU A 222 0.81 2.81 -36.16
CA LEU A 222 1.54 1.80 -35.38
C LEU A 222 1.47 0.47 -36.14
N ASN A 223 2.63 -0.06 -36.52
CA ASN A 223 2.74 -1.34 -37.22
C ASN A 223 3.36 -2.37 -36.29
N LEU A 224 2.61 -3.41 -35.95
CA LEU A 224 3.11 -4.53 -35.14
C LEU A 224 3.61 -5.63 -36.09
N ASN A 225 4.91 -5.65 -36.32
CA ASN A 225 5.58 -6.55 -37.27
C ASN A 225 6.21 -7.77 -36.58
N GLY A 226 5.54 -8.33 -35.58
CA GLY A 226 6.04 -9.43 -34.75
C GLY A 226 6.85 -8.99 -33.53
N GLY A 227 6.74 -7.72 -33.14
CA GLY A 227 7.15 -7.21 -31.84
C GLY A 227 5.95 -7.03 -30.94
N GLU A 228 6.21 -6.75 -29.68
CA GLU A 228 5.26 -6.69 -28.56
C GLU A 228 5.03 -5.27 -28.08
N VAL A 229 3.83 -4.96 -27.64
CA VAL A 229 3.47 -3.75 -26.91
C VAL A 229 3.03 -4.13 -25.52
N GLU A 230 3.70 -3.60 -24.51
CA GLU A 230 3.40 -3.87 -23.11
C GLU A 230 2.87 -2.62 -22.41
N ILE A 231 1.75 -2.76 -21.70
CA ILE A 231 1.13 -1.67 -20.95
C ILE A 231 1.45 -1.89 -19.47
N LEU A 232 2.14 -0.91 -18.89
CA LEU A 232 2.77 -0.98 -17.57
C LEU A 232 2.08 -0.07 -16.56
N ASN A 233 2.27 -0.33 -15.27
CA ASN A 233 1.80 0.52 -14.18
C ASN A 233 0.29 0.80 -14.22
N ILE A 234 -0.51 -0.23 -14.43
CA ILE A 234 -1.96 -0.11 -14.55
C ILE A 234 -2.57 0.08 -13.16
N THR A 235 -3.24 1.21 -12.96
CA THR A 235 -3.87 1.57 -11.68
C THR A 235 -5.39 1.49 -11.68
N LYS A 236 -6.03 1.32 -12.85
CA LYS A 236 -7.48 1.19 -13.01
C LYS A 236 -7.82 0.73 -14.41
N LEU A 237 -9.05 0.26 -14.60
CA LEU A 237 -9.59 0.01 -15.94
C LEU A 237 -9.83 1.33 -16.68
N GLY A 238 -9.60 1.31 -17.98
CA GLY A 238 -9.78 2.48 -18.82
C GLY A 238 -9.32 2.23 -20.25
N GLN A 239 -8.95 3.31 -20.93
CA GLN A 239 -8.50 3.25 -22.31
C GLN A 239 -7.17 3.99 -22.46
N ILE A 240 -6.36 3.55 -23.40
CA ILE A 240 -5.12 4.22 -23.81
C ILE A 240 -5.20 4.49 -25.30
N ASP A 241 -4.98 5.73 -25.71
CA ASP A 241 -4.91 6.15 -27.10
C ASP A 241 -3.43 6.11 -27.57
N LEU A 242 -3.12 5.16 -28.43
CA LEU A 242 -1.78 4.99 -29.00
C LEU A 242 -1.44 6.06 -30.04
N GLY A 243 -2.38 6.96 -30.37
CA GLY A 243 -2.14 8.12 -31.23
C GLY A 243 -2.44 7.89 -32.70
N GLY A 244 -2.99 6.76 -33.10
CA GLY A 244 -3.38 6.50 -34.50
C GLY A 244 -3.64 5.05 -34.84
N ALA A 245 -3.98 4.78 -36.08
CA ALA A 245 -4.39 3.45 -36.54
C ALA A 245 -3.28 2.40 -36.37
N ILE A 246 -3.71 1.21 -35.93
CA ILE A 246 -2.83 0.03 -35.85
C ILE A 246 -2.96 -0.73 -37.17
N THR A 247 -1.83 -0.98 -37.81
CA THR A 247 -1.74 -1.73 -39.07
C THR A 247 -0.96 -3.02 -38.88
N ASN A 248 -1.07 -3.92 -39.85
CA ASN A 248 -0.46 -5.25 -39.79
C ASN A 248 -0.99 -6.11 -38.61
N THR A 249 -2.31 -6.17 -38.51
CA THR A 249 -3.04 -6.77 -37.39
C THR A 249 -3.04 -8.31 -37.36
N ALA A 250 -2.25 -8.97 -38.19
CA ALA A 250 -2.24 -10.44 -38.25
C ALA A 250 -1.68 -11.10 -36.96
N ASN A 251 -0.86 -10.38 -36.23
CA ASN A 251 -0.27 -10.80 -34.97
C ASN A 251 -0.21 -9.58 -34.05
N ILE A 252 -1.36 -9.14 -33.54
CA ILE A 252 -1.39 -8.08 -32.51
C ILE A 252 -0.99 -8.74 -31.20
N ASP A 253 0.16 -8.30 -30.68
CA ASP A 253 0.66 -8.68 -29.38
C ASP A 253 0.71 -7.41 -28.51
N ILE A 254 -0.35 -7.22 -27.74
CA ILE A 254 -0.49 -6.12 -26.79
C ILE A 254 -0.86 -6.73 -25.45
N ASP A 255 0.08 -6.70 -24.54
CA ASP A 255 -0.04 -7.31 -23.23
C ASP A 255 0.03 -6.30 -22.09
N THR A 256 -0.10 -6.76 -20.88
CA THR A 256 -0.05 -5.92 -19.67
C THR A 256 0.88 -6.56 -18.65
N ASP A 257 1.49 -5.73 -17.80
CA ASP A 257 2.29 -6.17 -16.66
C ASP A 257 1.44 -6.67 -15.47
N SER A 258 0.12 -6.76 -15.64
CA SER A 258 -0.81 -7.10 -14.56
C SER A 258 -1.56 -8.40 -14.84
N ILE A 259 -1.53 -9.34 -13.91
CA ILE A 259 -2.37 -10.55 -13.97
C ILE A 259 -3.86 -10.26 -13.83
N TYR A 260 -4.23 -9.10 -13.27
CA TYR A 260 -5.63 -8.71 -13.02
C TYR A 260 -6.27 -7.97 -14.19
N VAL A 261 -5.46 -7.44 -15.11
CA VAL A 261 -5.93 -6.62 -16.22
C VAL A 261 -5.35 -7.16 -17.52
N VAL A 262 -6.19 -7.31 -18.51
CA VAL A 262 -5.81 -7.85 -19.82
C VAL A 262 -6.31 -6.95 -20.96
N VAL A 263 -5.63 -7.01 -22.08
CA VAL A 263 -6.13 -6.51 -23.37
C VAL A 263 -6.66 -7.71 -24.14
N ASN A 264 -7.96 -7.80 -24.33
CA ASN A 264 -8.54 -8.86 -25.14
C ASN A 264 -8.77 -8.39 -26.60
N ASP A 265 -8.93 -9.31 -27.52
CA ASP A 265 -9.06 -9.03 -28.98
C ASP A 265 -10.12 -7.96 -29.33
N LYS A 266 -11.15 -7.82 -28.50
CA LYS A 266 -12.21 -6.83 -28.69
C LYS A 266 -11.90 -5.47 -28.09
N GLY A 267 -10.88 -5.42 -27.24
CA GLY A 267 -10.40 -4.20 -26.59
C GLY A 267 -9.51 -3.33 -27.46
N VAL A 268 -9.10 -3.82 -28.64
CA VAL A 268 -8.23 -3.08 -29.56
C VAL A 268 -9.03 -2.53 -30.73
N ASP A 269 -9.22 -1.22 -30.78
CA ASP A 269 -9.74 -0.54 -31.96
C ASP A 269 -8.60 -0.19 -32.92
N THR A 270 -8.37 -1.04 -33.88
CA THR A 270 -7.28 -0.88 -34.85
C THR A 270 -7.42 0.34 -35.77
N ALA A 271 -8.64 0.87 -35.92
CA ALA A 271 -8.87 2.05 -36.77
C ALA A 271 -8.46 3.36 -36.08
N THR A 272 -8.62 3.42 -34.78
CA THR A 272 -8.30 4.61 -33.99
C THR A 272 -7.00 4.47 -33.19
N GLY A 273 -6.52 3.25 -32.94
CA GLY A 273 -5.40 2.97 -32.05
C GLY A 273 -5.74 3.05 -30.58
N VAL A 274 -7.03 2.97 -30.23
CA VAL A 274 -7.48 2.95 -28.84
C VAL A 274 -7.48 1.53 -28.32
N VAL A 275 -6.80 1.34 -27.19
CA VAL A 275 -6.75 0.06 -26.46
C VAL A 275 -7.58 0.17 -25.20
N THR A 276 -8.47 -0.81 -24.99
CA THR A 276 -9.34 -0.88 -23.80
C THR A 276 -8.82 -1.96 -22.85
N LEU A 277 -8.51 -1.57 -21.62
CA LEU A 277 -8.12 -2.47 -20.55
C LEU A 277 -9.36 -3.11 -19.93
N SER A 278 -9.33 -4.42 -19.81
CA SER A 278 -10.42 -5.24 -19.27
C SER A 278 -9.93 -6.02 -18.05
N TYR A 279 -10.81 -6.24 -17.08
CA TYR A 279 -10.50 -7.14 -15.97
C TYR A 279 -10.41 -8.60 -16.47
N ASN A 280 -9.47 -9.35 -15.94
CA ASN A 280 -9.31 -10.77 -16.25
C ASN A 280 -10.34 -11.59 -15.46
N ASP A 281 -11.52 -11.77 -16.01
CA ASP A 281 -12.69 -12.42 -15.38
C ASP A 281 -12.44 -13.92 -15.04
N GLY A 282 -11.34 -14.51 -15.47
CA GLY A 282 -10.99 -15.91 -15.24
C GLY A 282 -10.05 -16.17 -14.07
N LEU A 283 -9.53 -15.09 -13.48
CA LEU A 283 -8.41 -15.17 -12.56
C LEU A 283 -8.73 -15.79 -11.20
N VAL A 284 -9.91 -15.55 -10.65
CA VAL A 284 -10.31 -15.94 -9.30
C VAL A 284 -11.41 -17.01 -9.34
N ALA A 285 -11.24 -18.07 -8.53
CA ALA A 285 -12.23 -19.17 -8.48
C ALA A 285 -13.54 -18.76 -7.76
N ASP A 286 -13.48 -17.82 -6.83
CA ASP A 286 -14.66 -17.31 -6.11
C ASP A 286 -15.25 -16.09 -6.83
N LYS A 287 -16.47 -16.25 -7.32
CA LYS A 287 -17.15 -15.20 -8.10
C LYS A 287 -17.47 -13.93 -7.28
N THR A 288 -17.56 -14.04 -5.96
CA THR A 288 -17.83 -12.88 -5.09
C THR A 288 -16.59 -12.04 -4.95
N VAL A 289 -15.45 -12.66 -4.72
CA VAL A 289 -14.15 -12.01 -4.66
C VAL A 289 -13.80 -11.40 -6.01
N ASP A 290 -14.01 -12.14 -7.11
CA ASP A 290 -13.80 -11.68 -8.47
C ASP A 290 -14.64 -10.42 -8.79
N ALA A 291 -15.91 -10.40 -8.40
CA ALA A 291 -16.78 -9.25 -8.61
C ALA A 291 -16.30 -8.01 -7.83
N ARG A 292 -15.80 -8.17 -6.60
CA ARG A 292 -15.27 -7.09 -5.77
C ARG A 292 -13.95 -6.54 -6.32
N LEU A 293 -13.05 -7.40 -6.78
CA LEU A 293 -11.82 -6.97 -7.47
C LEU A 293 -12.13 -6.17 -8.72
N LYS A 294 -13.03 -6.67 -9.55
CA LYS A 294 -13.46 -5.97 -10.75
C LYS A 294 -14.06 -4.60 -10.42
N ASP A 295 -14.88 -4.50 -9.38
CA ASP A 295 -15.42 -3.23 -8.90
C ASP A 295 -14.30 -2.30 -8.41
N ALA A 296 -13.33 -2.80 -7.67
CA ALA A 296 -12.18 -2.04 -7.21
C ALA A 296 -11.36 -1.47 -8.37
N PHE A 297 -10.99 -2.28 -9.37
CA PHE A 297 -10.31 -1.80 -10.57
C PHE A 297 -11.16 -0.80 -11.37
N THR A 298 -12.48 -1.01 -11.45
CA THR A 298 -13.39 -0.09 -12.16
C THR A 298 -13.49 1.27 -11.48
N LYS A 299 -13.54 1.29 -10.15
CA LYS A 299 -13.58 2.52 -9.33
C LYS A 299 -12.22 3.21 -9.22
N GLY A 300 -11.15 2.55 -9.56
CA GLY A 300 -9.78 3.02 -9.40
C GLY A 300 -9.30 2.88 -7.97
N VAL A 301 -8.72 1.73 -7.69
CA VAL A 301 -8.00 1.47 -6.42
C VAL A 301 -6.81 2.41 -6.33
N GLY A 302 -6.50 2.89 -5.13
CA GLY A 302 -5.33 3.71 -4.90
C GLY A 302 -4.02 2.93 -5.15
N ALA A 303 -2.92 3.65 -5.35
CA ALA A 303 -1.61 3.04 -5.60
C ALA A 303 -1.13 2.08 -4.49
N LYS A 304 -1.70 2.19 -3.28
CA LYS A 304 -1.38 1.33 -2.15
C LYS A 304 -2.01 -0.07 -2.29
N GLU A 305 -3.28 -0.11 -2.64
CA GLU A 305 -4.02 -1.36 -2.81
C GLU A 305 -3.46 -2.17 -3.98
N LEU A 306 -3.06 -1.49 -5.04
CA LEU A 306 -2.37 -2.13 -6.17
C LEU A 306 -0.98 -2.65 -5.79
N GLY A 307 -0.26 -1.96 -4.89
CA GLY A 307 0.99 -2.45 -4.35
C GLY A 307 0.84 -3.80 -3.63
N ILE A 308 -0.29 -4.01 -2.95
CA ILE A 308 -0.61 -5.31 -2.32
C ILE A 308 -0.88 -6.37 -3.40
N LEU A 309 -1.67 -6.04 -4.41
CA LEU A 309 -2.00 -6.96 -5.49
C LEU A 309 -0.77 -7.30 -6.34
N SER A 310 0.10 -6.33 -6.63
CA SER A 310 1.35 -6.56 -7.37
C SER A 310 2.34 -7.47 -6.62
N ALA A 311 2.32 -7.46 -5.28
CA ALA A 311 3.12 -8.39 -4.48
C ALA A 311 2.68 -9.86 -4.64
N LEU A 312 1.48 -10.10 -5.17
CA LEU A 312 0.95 -11.43 -5.49
C LEU A 312 1.26 -11.87 -6.92
N ASP A 313 1.78 -10.97 -7.75
CA ASP A 313 2.20 -11.25 -9.12
C ASP A 313 3.57 -11.93 -9.14
N THR A 314 3.59 -13.16 -8.70
CA THR A 314 4.80 -13.98 -8.67
C THR A 314 4.50 -15.42 -9.10
N PRO A 315 5.45 -16.15 -9.72
CA PRO A 315 5.28 -17.56 -10.08
C PRO A 315 4.96 -18.48 -8.89
N ALA A 316 5.25 -18.07 -7.66
CA ALA A 316 4.89 -18.82 -6.46
C ALA A 316 3.39 -18.79 -6.18
N PHE A 317 2.73 -17.68 -6.52
CA PHE A 317 1.32 -17.45 -6.26
C PHE A 317 0.44 -17.62 -7.49
N PHE A 318 0.98 -17.47 -8.69
CA PHE A 318 0.25 -17.54 -9.93
C PHE A 318 0.86 -18.56 -10.89
N ASP A 319 0.00 -19.45 -11.46
CA ASP A 319 0.38 -20.40 -12.48
C ASP A 319 -0.01 -19.84 -13.86
N GLU A 320 0.93 -19.20 -14.52
CA GLU A 320 0.75 -18.59 -15.84
C GLU A 320 0.25 -19.57 -16.91
N LYS A 321 0.61 -20.86 -16.82
CA LYS A 321 0.19 -21.88 -17.78
C LYS A 321 -1.27 -22.30 -17.58
N ALA A 322 -1.76 -22.21 -16.36
CA ALA A 322 -3.13 -22.55 -15.99
C ALA A 322 -4.02 -21.32 -15.89
N ASP A 323 -3.44 -20.12 -16.01
CA ASP A 323 -4.09 -18.82 -15.88
C ASP A 323 -4.93 -18.71 -14.59
N LYS A 324 -4.31 -19.08 -13.47
CA LYS A 324 -4.99 -19.08 -12.16
C LYS A 324 -4.02 -19.03 -10.99
N PHE A 325 -4.53 -18.60 -9.85
CA PHE A 325 -3.79 -18.69 -8.59
C PHE A 325 -3.45 -20.14 -8.21
N THR A 326 -2.24 -20.33 -7.69
CA THR A 326 -1.87 -21.55 -6.96
C THR A 326 -2.65 -21.61 -5.64
N ALA A 327 -2.61 -22.75 -4.94
CA ALA A 327 -3.22 -22.83 -3.60
C ALA A 327 -2.58 -21.82 -2.61
N ALA A 328 -1.26 -21.60 -2.72
CA ALA A 328 -0.56 -20.58 -1.93
C ALA A 328 -0.96 -19.16 -2.35
N GLY A 329 -1.19 -18.93 -3.65
CA GLY A 329 -1.65 -17.66 -4.18
C GLY A 329 -3.06 -17.31 -3.72
N ASN A 330 -4.00 -18.25 -3.77
CA ASN A 330 -5.35 -18.03 -3.24
C ASN A 330 -5.32 -17.62 -1.76
N LYS A 331 -4.52 -18.34 -0.96
CA LYS A 331 -4.37 -18.02 0.46
C LYS A 331 -3.72 -16.66 0.69
N ALA A 332 -2.64 -16.35 -0.03
CA ALA A 332 -1.96 -15.07 0.06
C ALA A 332 -2.89 -13.92 -0.38
N PHE A 333 -3.71 -14.15 -1.40
CA PHE A 333 -4.72 -13.20 -1.87
C PHE A 333 -5.79 -12.92 -0.79
N GLU A 334 -6.38 -13.95 -0.20
CA GLU A 334 -7.36 -13.83 0.88
C GLU A 334 -6.79 -13.03 2.07
N GLN A 335 -5.51 -13.20 2.36
CA GLN A 335 -4.81 -12.48 3.43
C GLN A 335 -4.45 -11.04 3.06
N ALA A 336 -4.00 -10.81 1.82
CA ALA A 336 -3.56 -9.49 1.36
C ALA A 336 -4.72 -8.51 1.18
N THR A 337 -5.88 -8.99 0.81
CA THR A 337 -7.07 -8.15 0.57
C THR A 337 -7.74 -7.67 1.86
N GLY A 338 -7.17 -7.95 3.01
CA GLY A 338 -7.41 -7.20 4.22
C GLY A 338 -8.34 -7.84 5.22
N GLY A 339 -8.71 -9.11 5.06
CA GLY A 339 -9.46 -9.81 6.10
C GLY A 339 -8.76 -9.76 7.46
N ASN A 340 -7.46 -10.02 7.46
CA ASN A 340 -6.64 -9.98 8.67
C ASN A 340 -6.47 -8.58 9.27
N ALA A 341 -6.46 -7.50 8.46
CA ALA A 341 -6.41 -6.14 9.00
C ALA A 341 -7.70 -5.76 9.72
N THR A 342 -8.85 -6.01 9.09
CA THR A 342 -10.16 -5.79 9.70
C THR A 342 -10.32 -6.64 10.97
N ALA A 343 -9.92 -7.92 10.93
CA ALA A 343 -9.93 -8.78 12.10
C ALA A 343 -9.02 -8.26 13.22
N GLY A 344 -7.83 -7.76 12.88
CA GLY A 344 -6.89 -7.16 13.82
C GLY A 344 -7.47 -5.97 14.56
N VAL A 345 -8.08 -5.02 13.84
CA VAL A 345 -8.75 -3.85 14.45
C VAL A 345 -9.87 -4.28 15.41
N LEU A 346 -10.76 -5.18 14.97
CA LEU A 346 -11.87 -5.65 15.78
C LEU A 346 -11.40 -6.40 17.04
N ASN A 347 -10.38 -7.26 16.91
CA ASN A 347 -9.80 -7.97 18.04
C ASN A 347 -9.11 -7.04 19.04
N VAL A 348 -8.29 -6.08 18.56
CA VAL A 348 -7.61 -5.11 19.43
C VAL A 348 -8.63 -4.21 20.13
N ALA A 349 -9.64 -3.71 19.42
CA ALA A 349 -10.69 -2.89 20.02
C ALA A 349 -11.48 -3.65 21.09
N TYR A 350 -11.84 -4.91 20.82
CA TYR A 350 -12.49 -5.77 21.80
C TYR A 350 -11.61 -6.02 23.03
N ASP A 351 -10.37 -6.43 22.83
CA ASP A 351 -9.46 -6.81 23.91
C ASP A 351 -9.05 -5.60 24.76
N ALA A 352 -8.74 -4.45 24.17
CA ALA A 352 -8.44 -3.22 24.91
C ALA A 352 -9.65 -2.73 25.71
N ASN A 353 -10.85 -2.79 25.11
CA ASN A 353 -12.09 -2.46 25.81
C ASN A 353 -12.34 -3.39 27.00
N ALA A 354 -12.05 -4.69 26.88
CA ALA A 354 -12.16 -5.64 27.98
C ALA A 354 -11.21 -5.28 29.15
N GLN A 355 -9.96 -4.88 28.87
CA GLN A 355 -9.00 -4.43 29.90
C GLN A 355 -9.50 -3.21 30.68
N VAL A 356 -10.01 -2.21 29.96
CA VAL A 356 -10.56 -0.98 30.55
C VAL A 356 -11.77 -1.29 31.46
N THR A 357 -12.69 -2.10 30.96
CA THR A 357 -13.91 -2.47 31.73
C THR A 357 -13.55 -3.27 32.97
N ASP A 358 -12.58 -4.18 32.87
CA ASP A 358 -12.13 -4.96 34.03
C ASP A 358 -11.41 -4.07 35.06
N ALA A 359 -10.67 -3.04 34.65
CA ALA A 359 -10.09 -2.05 35.55
C ALA A 359 -11.20 -1.30 36.34
N ILE A 360 -12.25 -0.86 35.64
CA ILE A 360 -13.39 -0.17 36.26
C ILE A 360 -14.13 -1.10 37.26
N VAL A 361 -14.39 -2.35 36.86
CA VAL A 361 -15.06 -3.34 37.72
C VAL A 361 -14.23 -3.66 38.98
N ARG A 362 -12.91 -3.80 38.87
CA ARG A 362 -12.02 -4.01 40.04
C ARG A 362 -12.10 -2.85 41.03
N HIS A 363 -12.16 -1.63 40.48
CA HIS A 363 -12.15 -0.42 41.28
C HIS A 363 -13.45 -0.17 42.08
N GLN A 364 -14.61 -0.58 41.58
CA GLN A 364 -15.93 -0.38 42.19
C GLN A 364 -16.15 -1.11 43.53
N LEU A 365 -15.11 -1.69 44.13
CA LEU A 365 -15.17 -2.46 45.37
C LEU A 365 -14.77 -1.66 46.61
N SER A 366 -14.68 -0.33 46.56
CA SER A 366 -14.29 0.48 47.73
C SER A 366 -15.34 0.52 48.82
N GLU A 367 -14.92 0.30 50.06
CA GLU A 367 -15.77 0.34 51.26
C GLU A 367 -15.82 1.74 51.92
N HIS A 368 -15.11 2.75 51.40
CA HIS A 368 -15.00 4.07 52.02
C HIS A 368 -15.99 5.08 51.48
N ALA A 369 -16.75 5.74 52.38
CA ALA A 369 -17.59 6.87 52.02
C ALA A 369 -16.75 8.14 51.80
N GLY A 370 -17.11 8.98 50.84
CA GLY A 370 -16.41 10.20 50.50
C GLY A 370 -15.93 10.23 49.07
N MET A 371 -15.01 11.15 48.78
CA MET A 371 -14.38 11.27 47.50
C MET A 371 -13.19 10.32 47.38
N GLY A 372 -12.99 9.74 46.22
CA GLY A 372 -11.83 8.92 45.90
C GLY A 372 -11.24 9.25 44.56
N VAL A 373 -9.93 9.14 44.44
CA VAL A 373 -9.19 9.13 43.18
C VAL A 373 -8.47 7.81 43.04
N TRP A 374 -8.45 7.26 41.86
CA TRP A 374 -7.78 5.99 41.59
C TRP A 374 -7.12 5.94 40.22
N ALA A 375 -6.15 5.07 40.10
CA ALA A 375 -5.50 4.76 38.83
C ALA A 375 -5.29 3.25 38.71
N ASP A 376 -5.39 2.72 37.53
CA ASP A 376 -5.04 1.34 37.17
C ASP A 376 -4.16 1.40 35.90
N VAL A 377 -3.03 0.74 35.92
CA VAL A 377 -2.16 0.58 34.75
C VAL A 377 -2.05 -0.90 34.42
N PHE A 378 -2.12 -1.23 33.14
CA PHE A 378 -2.14 -2.61 32.70
C PHE A 378 -1.25 -2.86 31.49
N TYR A 379 -0.76 -4.07 31.43
CA TYR A 379 -0.19 -4.69 30.25
C TYR A 379 -0.92 -6.00 30.00
N ALA A 380 -1.31 -6.22 28.75
CA ALA A 380 -1.92 -7.47 28.34
C ALA A 380 -1.27 -7.98 27.04
N LYS A 381 -1.04 -9.28 26.98
CA LYS A 381 -0.70 -9.97 25.74
C LYS A 381 -1.84 -10.91 25.38
N ASN A 382 -2.44 -10.67 24.23
CA ASN A 382 -3.58 -11.42 23.72
C ASN A 382 -3.19 -12.10 22.41
N GLU A 383 -3.47 -13.38 22.30
CA GLU A 383 -3.20 -14.20 21.12
C GLU A 383 -4.46 -14.96 20.73
N ALA A 384 -4.72 -15.09 19.44
CA ALA A 384 -5.70 -16.03 18.91
C ALA A 384 -5.15 -16.62 17.62
N LYS A 385 -5.29 -17.92 17.45
CA LYS A 385 -4.84 -18.66 16.27
C LYS A 385 -6.05 -19.28 15.59
N GLU A 386 -5.89 -19.63 14.32
CA GLU A 386 -6.95 -20.32 13.57
C GLU A 386 -8.27 -19.52 13.47
N LEU A 387 -8.19 -18.17 13.45
CA LEU A 387 -9.36 -17.31 13.27
C LEU A 387 -9.95 -17.46 11.86
N TYR A 388 -9.08 -17.69 10.86
CA TYR A 388 -9.47 -18.02 9.50
C TYR A 388 -8.40 -18.92 8.87
N GLY A 389 -8.66 -20.21 8.71
CA GLY A 389 -7.62 -21.16 8.32
C GLY A 389 -6.50 -21.21 9.36
N ASP A 390 -5.26 -20.94 8.94
CA ASP A 390 -4.09 -20.81 9.83
C ASP A 390 -3.74 -19.34 10.15
N PHE A 391 -4.63 -18.40 9.82
CA PHE A 391 -4.50 -17.01 10.19
C PHE A 391 -4.90 -16.79 11.66
N GLY A 392 -4.07 -16.04 12.35
CA GLY A 392 -4.28 -15.60 13.73
C GLY A 392 -3.71 -14.21 13.96
N TYR A 393 -3.72 -13.76 15.21
CA TYR A 393 -3.08 -12.52 15.63
C TYR A 393 -2.46 -12.64 17.01
N SER A 394 -1.48 -11.77 17.30
CA SER A 394 -0.89 -11.53 18.62
C SER A 394 -0.85 -10.03 18.86
N ALA A 395 -1.34 -9.58 20.03
CA ALA A 395 -1.36 -8.16 20.39
C ALA A 395 -0.77 -7.92 21.77
N ASP A 396 0.10 -6.92 21.89
CA ASP A 396 0.62 -6.36 23.11
C ASP A 396 -0.13 -5.04 23.41
N ILE A 397 -0.87 -4.97 24.52
CA ILE A 397 -1.74 -3.85 24.86
C ILE A 397 -1.25 -3.21 26.17
N TYR A 398 -0.99 -1.91 26.11
CA TYR A 398 -0.56 -1.11 27.26
C TYR A 398 -1.58 -0.01 27.51
N GLY A 399 -1.95 0.20 28.76
CA GLY A 399 -2.90 1.27 29.05
C GLY A 399 -2.94 1.68 30.51
N GLY A 400 -3.66 2.77 30.72
CA GLY A 400 -3.94 3.29 32.04
C GLY A 400 -5.34 3.89 32.11
N VAL A 401 -5.96 3.74 33.27
CA VAL A 401 -7.25 4.31 33.61
C VAL A 401 -7.08 5.20 34.83
N LEU A 402 -7.54 6.44 34.77
CA LEU A 402 -7.57 7.38 35.87
C LEU A 402 -9.01 7.75 36.21
N GLY A 403 -9.46 7.42 37.40
CA GLY A 403 -10.83 7.63 37.82
C GLY A 403 -10.98 8.49 39.07
N PHE A 404 -12.15 9.07 39.15
CA PHE A 404 -12.63 9.84 40.30
C PHE A 404 -14.05 9.41 40.63
N ASP A 405 -14.36 9.24 41.93
CA ASP A 405 -15.69 8.88 42.39
C ASP A 405 -16.09 9.53 43.70
N TYR A 406 -17.38 9.42 43.96
CA TYR A 406 -17.99 9.81 45.23
C TYR A 406 -18.87 8.68 45.76
N THR A 407 -18.59 8.22 46.98
CA THR A 407 -19.42 7.25 47.71
C THR A 407 -20.25 7.99 48.74
N ALA A 408 -21.55 7.96 48.54
CA ALA A 408 -22.51 8.58 49.46
C ALA A 408 -22.65 7.78 50.76
N ALA A 409 -23.12 8.40 51.81
CA ALA A 409 -23.38 7.75 53.11
C ALA A 409 -24.39 6.57 53.04
N CYS A 410 -25.20 6.48 51.99
CA CYS A 410 -26.10 5.35 51.74
C CYS A 410 -25.41 4.16 51.05
N GLY A 411 -24.08 4.20 50.88
CA GLY A 411 -23.30 3.14 50.25
C GLY A 411 -23.39 3.08 48.71
N GLY A 412 -23.97 4.11 48.09
CA GLY A 412 -23.99 4.23 46.62
C GLY A 412 -22.77 5.02 46.11
N THR A 413 -22.06 4.52 45.14
CA THR A 413 -20.92 5.15 44.49
C THR A 413 -21.29 5.58 43.07
N LEU A 414 -20.83 6.77 42.67
CA LEU A 414 -20.91 7.27 41.30
C LEU A 414 -19.54 7.82 40.92
N GLY A 415 -19.02 7.46 39.74
CA GLY A 415 -17.72 7.89 39.30
C GLY A 415 -17.59 8.03 37.77
N ALA A 416 -16.48 8.60 37.39
CA ALA A 416 -16.05 8.71 36.00
C ALA A 416 -14.56 8.39 35.89
N ALA A 417 -14.15 7.92 34.72
CA ALA A 417 -12.74 7.56 34.44
C ALA A 417 -12.35 7.93 33.02
N LEU A 418 -11.09 8.35 32.88
CA LEU A 418 -10.40 8.56 31.62
C LEU A 418 -9.47 7.40 31.37
N THR A 419 -9.41 6.96 30.12
CA THR A 419 -8.54 5.88 29.64
C THR A 419 -7.63 6.40 28.55
N VAL A 420 -6.37 5.96 28.58
CA VAL A 420 -5.41 6.15 27.49
C VAL A 420 -4.57 4.89 27.34
N GLY A 421 -4.18 4.54 26.13
CA GLY A 421 -3.32 3.40 25.89
C GLY A 421 -2.89 3.25 24.45
N THR A 422 -2.07 2.24 24.21
CA THR A 422 -1.60 1.84 22.90
C THR A 422 -1.59 0.31 22.79
N ALA A 423 -1.71 -0.18 21.59
CA ALA A 423 -1.61 -1.61 21.28
C ALA A 423 -0.80 -1.81 20.01
N ASP A 424 0.12 -2.78 20.03
CA ASP A 424 0.81 -3.27 18.86
C ASP A 424 0.36 -4.69 18.58
N ALA A 425 -0.13 -4.95 17.38
CA ALA A 425 -0.64 -6.27 17.00
C ALA A 425 -0.02 -6.72 15.67
N ASP A 426 0.35 -7.98 15.61
CA ASP A 426 0.88 -8.64 14.44
C ASP A 426 -0.02 -9.78 14.01
N SER A 427 -0.20 -9.95 12.69
CA SER A 427 -0.84 -11.15 12.15
C SER A 427 0.08 -12.37 12.32
N GLU A 428 -0.49 -13.49 12.72
CA GLU A 428 0.20 -14.78 12.80
C GLU A 428 -0.32 -15.74 11.75
N GLY A 429 0.59 -16.51 11.14
CA GLY A 429 0.26 -17.44 10.05
C GLY A 429 0.11 -16.73 8.70
N GLY A 430 -0.05 -17.53 7.64
CA GLY A 430 -0.27 -17.02 6.30
C GLY A 430 0.99 -16.63 5.52
N ALA A 431 0.80 -16.20 4.27
CA ALA A 431 1.89 -15.86 3.35
C ALA A 431 2.34 -14.38 3.45
N LEU A 432 1.45 -13.51 3.91
CA LEU A 432 1.74 -12.08 4.10
C LEU A 432 1.47 -11.69 5.55
N SER A 433 2.33 -10.85 6.10
CA SER A 433 2.20 -10.33 7.47
C SER A 433 1.77 -8.87 7.45
N ASN A 434 0.84 -8.53 8.35
CA ASN A 434 0.44 -7.16 8.63
C ASN A 434 0.70 -6.85 10.10
N SER A 435 1.17 -5.65 10.38
CA SER A 435 1.26 -5.12 11.74
C SER A 435 0.31 -3.95 11.89
N LEU A 436 -0.29 -3.85 13.07
CA LEU A 436 -1.21 -2.80 13.47
C LEU A 436 -0.64 -2.11 14.71
N SER A 437 -0.51 -0.79 14.66
CA SER A 437 -0.31 0.06 15.85
C SER A 437 -1.57 0.85 16.10
N SER A 438 -2.09 0.80 17.32
CA SER A 438 -3.36 1.40 17.70
C SER A 438 -3.19 2.26 18.95
N ASP A 439 -3.51 3.54 18.85
CA ASP A 439 -3.62 4.41 20.03
C ASP A 439 -5.08 4.58 20.41
N PHE A 440 -5.39 4.57 21.70
CA PHE A 440 -6.77 4.70 22.16
C PHE A 440 -6.94 5.66 23.33
N VAL A 441 -8.09 6.35 23.31
CA VAL A 441 -8.53 7.24 24.38
C VAL A 441 -10.01 6.99 24.69
N GLY A 442 -10.38 7.00 25.96
CA GLY A 442 -11.77 6.71 26.35
C GLY A 442 -12.25 7.44 27.56
N LEU A 443 -13.57 7.47 27.70
CA LEU A 443 -14.28 8.01 28.85
C LEU A 443 -15.31 6.98 29.34
N SER A 444 -15.35 6.76 30.65
CA SER A 444 -16.33 5.88 31.26
C SER A 444 -17.03 6.55 32.45
N VAL A 445 -18.27 6.19 32.66
CA VAL A 445 -19.02 6.51 33.90
C VAL A 445 -19.48 5.22 34.53
N TYR A 446 -19.48 5.18 35.85
CA TYR A 446 -19.84 3.97 36.55
C TYR A 446 -20.59 4.26 37.86
N ALA A 447 -21.36 3.28 38.30
CA ALA A 447 -22.07 3.33 39.56
C ALA A 447 -22.06 1.98 40.26
N SER A 448 -22.04 1.99 41.57
CA SER A 448 -22.24 0.75 42.38
C SER A 448 -23.02 1.00 43.64
N LYS A 449 -23.64 -0.07 44.12
CA LYS A 449 -24.36 -0.02 45.41
C LYS A 449 -24.40 -1.41 46.08
N ASP A 450 -24.11 -1.43 47.36
CA ASP A 450 -24.32 -2.61 48.20
C ASP A 450 -25.76 -2.69 48.72
N PHE A 451 -26.38 -3.86 48.58
CA PHE A 451 -27.72 -4.22 49.07
C PHE A 451 -27.62 -5.39 50.05
N SER A 452 -26.97 -5.17 51.20
CA SER A 452 -26.85 -6.17 52.26
C SER A 452 -26.18 -7.47 51.83
N GLY A 453 -25.00 -7.35 51.22
CA GLY A 453 -24.17 -8.46 50.76
C GLY A 453 -24.29 -8.79 49.27
N LEU A 454 -25.20 -8.13 48.55
CA LEU A 454 -25.22 -8.10 47.10
C LEU A 454 -24.70 -6.73 46.60
N ASN A 455 -23.50 -6.68 46.07
CA ASN A 455 -22.98 -5.48 45.44
C ASN A 455 -23.35 -5.48 43.97
N VAL A 456 -24.13 -4.48 43.52
CA VAL A 456 -24.52 -4.29 42.13
C VAL A 456 -23.69 -3.17 41.54
N LYS A 457 -23.09 -3.40 40.39
CA LYS A 457 -22.23 -2.49 39.62
C LYS A 457 -22.79 -2.29 38.24
N ALA A 458 -22.65 -1.07 37.72
CA ALA A 458 -22.98 -0.74 36.34
C ALA A 458 -21.93 0.22 35.77
N ASP A 459 -21.61 0.08 34.52
CA ASP A 459 -20.69 0.95 33.80
C ASP A 459 -21.20 1.23 32.39
N LEU A 460 -20.79 2.40 31.87
CA LEU A 460 -20.97 2.82 30.48
C LEU A 460 -19.67 3.45 30.01
N GLY A 461 -19.09 2.94 28.95
CA GLY A 461 -17.82 3.38 28.39
C GLY A 461 -17.91 3.71 26.90
N TYR A 462 -17.05 4.63 26.47
CA TYR A 462 -16.76 4.95 25.09
C TYR A 462 -15.25 5.00 24.93
N ILE A 463 -14.72 4.32 23.92
CA ILE A 463 -13.30 4.36 23.55
C ILE A 463 -13.20 4.61 22.06
N ASP A 464 -12.29 5.49 21.68
CA ASP A 464 -11.91 5.84 20.34
C ASP A 464 -10.50 5.30 20.06
N PHE A 465 -10.32 4.69 18.89
CA PHE A 465 -9.08 4.03 18.47
C PHE A 465 -8.63 4.63 17.15
N SER A 466 -7.36 5.02 17.07
CA SER A 466 -6.70 5.41 15.83
C SER A 466 -5.68 4.34 15.46
N ASN A 467 -5.82 3.75 14.29
CA ASN A 467 -5.11 2.55 13.87
C ASN A 467 -4.26 2.84 12.63
N ASP A 468 -2.97 2.54 12.71
CA ASP A 468 -2.01 2.61 11.60
C ASP A 468 -1.55 1.19 11.23
N PHE A 469 -1.55 0.89 9.93
CA PHE A 469 -1.12 -0.41 9.42
C PHE A 469 0.23 -0.34 8.73
N THR A 470 1.10 -1.30 9.03
CA THR A 470 2.31 -1.56 8.25
C THR A 470 2.04 -2.73 7.32
N GLY A 471 2.34 -2.59 6.04
CA GLY A 471 2.07 -3.62 5.02
C GLY A 471 0.89 -3.29 4.12
N ILE A 472 -0.24 -2.84 4.66
CA ILE A 472 -1.37 -2.30 3.88
C ILE A 472 -1.17 -0.82 3.60
N GLY A 473 -0.46 -0.11 4.50
CA GLY A 473 -0.12 1.30 4.34
C GLY A 473 -1.32 2.23 4.42
N ASP A 474 -2.36 1.83 5.11
CA ASP A 474 -3.59 2.61 5.35
C ASP A 474 -3.75 2.92 6.83
N ALA A 475 -4.69 3.77 7.18
CA ALA A 475 -5.11 4.08 8.54
C ALA A 475 -6.63 3.88 8.65
N SER A 476 -7.10 3.54 9.83
CA SER A 476 -8.53 3.32 10.07
C SER A 476 -8.84 3.69 11.51
N ASP A 477 -10.00 4.25 11.75
CA ASP A 477 -10.47 4.50 13.09
C ASP A 477 -11.46 3.41 13.53
N ALA A 478 -11.55 3.20 14.83
CA ALA A 478 -12.55 2.33 15.40
C ALA A 478 -13.09 2.92 16.70
N THR A 479 -14.32 2.58 17.03
CA THR A 479 -14.94 3.02 18.29
C THR A 479 -15.61 1.88 19.01
N THR A 480 -15.59 1.93 20.35
CA THR A 480 -16.39 1.01 21.17
C THR A 480 -17.34 1.76 22.08
N ILE A 481 -18.56 1.24 22.18
CA ILE A 481 -19.54 1.66 23.20
C ILE A 481 -19.89 0.43 24.04
N THR A 482 -19.64 0.52 25.33
CA THR A 482 -19.88 -0.61 26.26
C THR A 482 -20.86 -0.23 27.35
N PHE A 483 -21.79 -1.13 27.64
CA PHE A 483 -22.65 -1.07 28.82
C PHE A 483 -22.56 -2.39 29.60
N GLY A 484 -22.22 -2.31 30.88
CA GLY A 484 -22.07 -3.45 31.76
C GLY A 484 -22.97 -3.36 33.02
N VAL A 485 -23.43 -4.51 33.45
CA VAL A 485 -24.04 -4.68 34.79
C VAL A 485 -23.54 -5.98 35.42
N ARG A 486 -23.09 -5.92 36.65
CA ARG A 486 -22.59 -7.09 37.40
C ARG A 486 -23.11 -7.08 38.85
N GLY A 487 -23.42 -8.26 39.36
CA GLY A 487 -23.75 -8.50 40.79
C GLY A 487 -22.71 -9.42 41.42
N ASP A 488 -22.14 -9.00 42.54
CA ASP A 488 -21.24 -9.80 43.38
C ASP A 488 -21.97 -10.10 44.71
N PHE A 489 -22.15 -11.38 45.04
CA PHE A 489 -22.87 -11.82 46.25
C PHE A 489 -21.91 -12.47 47.23
N THR A 490 -21.81 -11.93 48.46
CA THR A 490 -21.04 -12.56 49.54
C THR A 490 -21.76 -13.77 50.09
N ALA A 491 -21.53 -14.94 49.48
CA ALA A 491 -22.18 -16.19 49.84
C ALA A 491 -21.65 -16.80 51.16
N TYR A 492 -20.39 -16.55 51.48
CA TYR A 492 -19.76 -17.04 52.70
C TYR A 492 -18.69 -16.04 53.16
N GLN A 493 -18.67 -15.77 54.44
CA GLN A 493 -17.62 -14.99 55.11
C GLN A 493 -17.40 -15.56 56.53
N ASN A 494 -16.16 -15.95 56.79
CA ASN A 494 -15.76 -16.44 58.11
C ASN A 494 -14.38 -15.87 58.47
N GLY A 495 -14.40 -14.79 59.24
CA GLY A 495 -13.20 -14.09 59.67
C GLY A 495 -12.32 -13.64 58.50
N ALA A 496 -11.23 -14.38 58.26
CA ALA A 496 -10.25 -14.06 57.27
C ALA A 496 -10.57 -14.59 55.86
N PHE A 497 -11.63 -15.33 55.62
CA PHE A 497 -11.95 -15.97 54.34
C PHE A 497 -13.36 -15.63 53.83
N SER A 498 -13.44 -15.31 52.53
CA SER A 498 -14.73 -15.05 51.86
C SER A 498 -14.85 -15.77 50.52
N VAL A 499 -16.10 -16.10 50.17
CA VAL A 499 -16.48 -16.66 48.86
C VAL A 499 -17.55 -15.77 48.25
N VAL A 500 -17.27 -15.23 47.10
CA VAL A 500 -18.10 -14.23 46.41
C VAL A 500 -18.40 -14.71 45.00
N PRO A 501 -19.48 -15.48 44.77
CA PRO A 501 -19.97 -15.71 43.42
C PRO A 501 -20.43 -14.41 42.79
N HIS A 502 -20.25 -14.32 41.48
CA HIS A 502 -20.67 -13.14 40.71
C HIS A 502 -21.21 -13.54 39.35
N MET A 503 -22.05 -12.68 38.81
CA MET A 503 -22.56 -12.78 37.45
C MET A 503 -22.84 -11.40 36.88
N GLY A 504 -22.79 -11.32 35.56
CA GLY A 504 -23.02 -10.06 34.88
C GLY A 504 -23.53 -10.22 33.45
N LEU A 505 -23.86 -9.09 32.84
CA LEU A 505 -24.10 -8.94 31.43
C LEU A 505 -23.31 -7.72 30.96
N ARG A 506 -22.64 -7.84 29.81
CA ARG A 506 -21.93 -6.75 29.16
C ARG A 506 -22.30 -6.74 27.69
N TYR A 507 -22.73 -5.61 27.21
CA TYR A 507 -22.95 -5.36 25.81
C TYR A 507 -21.86 -4.42 25.30
N THR A 508 -21.20 -4.77 24.21
CA THR A 508 -20.21 -3.94 23.54
C THR A 508 -20.57 -3.86 22.07
N ARG A 509 -20.70 -2.63 21.55
CA ARG A 509 -20.75 -2.36 20.13
C ARG A 509 -19.36 -1.86 19.70
N ILE A 510 -18.84 -2.43 18.63
CA ILE A 510 -17.58 -2.03 17.99
C ILE A 510 -17.96 -1.58 16.58
N ASP A 511 -17.60 -0.37 16.21
CA ASP A 511 -17.72 0.16 14.87
C ASP A 511 -16.31 0.46 14.34
N THR A 512 -15.99 0.05 13.10
CA THR A 512 -14.72 0.33 12.44
C THR A 512 -14.95 1.02 11.12
N ASP A 513 -14.07 1.94 10.76
CA ASP A 513 -14.02 2.51 9.42
C ASP A 513 -13.58 1.46 8.39
N ALA A 514 -13.72 1.81 7.12
CA ALA A 514 -13.26 0.98 6.01
C ALA A 514 -11.73 0.77 6.06
N VAL A 515 -11.27 -0.45 5.78
CA VAL A 515 -9.85 -0.81 5.76
C VAL A 515 -9.52 -1.48 4.43
N ALA A 516 -8.63 -0.89 3.65
CA ALA A 516 -8.23 -1.39 2.33
C ALA A 516 -9.47 -1.67 1.44
N PHE A 517 -9.75 -2.93 1.15
CA PHE A 517 -10.91 -3.34 0.35
C PHE A 517 -12.16 -3.64 1.18
N ASN A 518 -12.07 -3.56 2.51
CA ASN A 518 -13.19 -3.87 3.40
C ASN A 518 -13.99 -2.60 3.67
N GLU A 519 -15.31 -2.71 3.57
CA GLU A 519 -16.24 -1.67 3.99
C GLU A 519 -16.23 -1.53 5.53
N GLU A 520 -16.84 -0.45 6.03
CA GLU A 520 -17.09 -0.25 7.44
C GLU A 520 -17.73 -1.49 8.07
N GLN A 521 -17.22 -1.92 9.22
CA GLN A 521 -17.73 -3.09 9.95
C GLN A 521 -18.33 -2.67 11.28
N ASN A 522 -19.31 -3.43 11.72
CA ASN A 522 -19.84 -3.29 13.08
C ASN A 522 -20.08 -4.66 13.70
N MET A 523 -19.77 -4.77 15.01
CA MET A 523 -20.01 -5.95 15.80
C MET A 523 -20.79 -5.60 17.06
N ASN A 524 -21.77 -6.42 17.40
CA ASN A 524 -22.56 -6.31 18.63
C ASN A 524 -22.30 -7.55 19.49
N VAL A 525 -21.49 -7.40 20.51
CA VAL A 525 -21.05 -8.48 21.40
C VAL A 525 -21.85 -8.42 22.69
N LEU A 526 -22.44 -9.55 23.10
CA LEU A 526 -23.05 -9.71 24.39
C LEU A 526 -22.30 -10.78 25.18
N GLU A 527 -21.78 -10.41 26.33
CA GLU A 527 -21.10 -11.32 27.26
C GLU A 527 -21.94 -11.58 28.52
N ALA A 528 -21.87 -12.79 29.04
CA ALA A 528 -22.54 -13.18 30.25
C ALA A 528 -21.54 -13.79 31.25
N PRO A 529 -20.61 -13.00 31.84
CA PRO A 529 -19.62 -13.52 32.78
C PRO A 529 -20.27 -14.11 34.02
N ILE A 530 -19.85 -15.31 34.40
CA ILE A 530 -20.26 -16.02 35.61
C ILE A 530 -19.01 -16.57 36.29
N GLY A 531 -18.83 -16.26 37.59
CA GLY A 531 -17.63 -16.68 38.28
C GLY A 531 -17.75 -16.73 39.79
N VAL A 532 -16.63 -17.05 40.42
CA VAL A 532 -16.50 -17.08 41.87
C VAL A 532 -15.11 -16.56 42.29
N LYS A 533 -15.12 -15.59 43.20
CA LYS A 533 -13.94 -15.04 43.84
C LYS A 533 -13.75 -15.61 45.23
N PHE A 534 -12.57 -16.10 45.53
CA PHE A 534 -12.09 -16.50 46.84
C PHE A 534 -11.12 -15.43 47.34
N ALA A 535 -11.32 -14.93 48.55
CA ALA A 535 -10.41 -13.94 49.11
C ALA A 535 -10.06 -14.26 50.58
N GLY A 536 -8.80 -14.00 50.90
CA GLY A 536 -8.32 -14.06 52.27
C GLY A 536 -8.06 -12.66 52.83
N THR A 537 -8.14 -12.46 54.14
CA THR A 537 -7.80 -11.19 54.79
C THR A 537 -6.77 -11.44 55.89
N PHE A 538 -5.62 -10.74 55.81
CA PHE A 538 -4.53 -10.85 56.77
C PHE A 538 -4.09 -9.46 57.21
N GLU A 539 -3.75 -9.31 58.51
CA GLU A 539 -3.16 -8.07 59.01
C GLU A 539 -1.65 -8.25 59.25
N ALA A 540 -0.85 -7.35 58.67
CA ALA A 540 0.60 -7.34 58.81
C ALA A 540 1.11 -5.90 58.93
N THR A 541 1.77 -5.56 60.05
CA THR A 541 2.43 -4.24 60.27
C THR A 541 1.52 -3.03 60.00
N GLY A 542 0.21 -3.18 60.34
CA GLY A 542 -0.79 -2.11 60.15
C GLY A 542 -1.35 -2.01 58.71
N TRP A 543 -1.03 -2.98 57.86
CA TRP A 543 -1.65 -3.14 56.56
C TRP A 543 -2.65 -4.32 56.58
N LYS A 544 -3.81 -4.13 55.97
CA LYS A 544 -4.74 -5.21 55.60
C LYS A 544 -4.35 -5.74 54.24
N LEU A 545 -3.92 -6.99 54.16
CA LEU A 545 -3.58 -7.69 52.91
C LEU A 545 -4.72 -8.62 52.52
N VAL A 546 -5.14 -8.53 51.24
CA VAL A 546 -6.28 -9.29 50.72
C VAL A 546 -5.82 -10.05 49.45
N PRO A 547 -5.16 -11.22 49.60
CA PRO A 547 -4.95 -12.11 48.48
C PRO A 547 -6.27 -12.67 47.97
N SER A 548 -6.39 -12.84 46.65
CA SER A 548 -7.61 -13.36 46.03
C SER A 548 -7.32 -14.22 44.81
N TYR A 549 -8.22 -15.11 44.53
CA TYR A 549 -8.31 -15.88 43.31
C TYR A 549 -9.74 -15.79 42.75
N ASP A 550 -9.88 -15.41 41.49
CA ASP A 550 -11.15 -15.32 40.79
C ASP A 550 -11.10 -16.22 39.54
N PHE A 551 -12.12 -17.07 39.43
CA PHE A 551 -12.35 -17.90 38.25
C PHE A 551 -13.67 -17.48 37.60
N THR A 552 -13.60 -17.11 36.31
CA THR A 552 -14.75 -16.62 35.56
C THR A 552 -14.86 -17.30 34.20
N ILE A 553 -16.05 -17.76 33.86
CA ILE A 553 -16.42 -18.20 32.51
C ILE A 553 -17.17 -17.03 31.88
N VAL A 554 -16.77 -16.67 30.66
CA VAL A 554 -17.33 -15.55 29.88
C VAL A 554 -17.90 -16.08 28.57
N PRO A 555 -19.17 -16.58 28.56
CA PRO A 555 -19.84 -16.86 27.29
C PRO A 555 -19.95 -15.59 26.45
N GLN A 556 -19.58 -15.68 25.18
CA GLN A 556 -19.68 -14.62 24.20
C GLN A 556 -20.82 -14.95 23.23
N LEU A 557 -21.78 -14.05 23.18
CA LEU A 557 -23.01 -14.14 22.38
C LEU A 557 -23.08 -12.94 21.43
N GLY A 558 -24.00 -12.99 20.46
CA GLY A 558 -24.12 -11.94 19.46
C GLY A 558 -23.19 -12.21 18.27
N ASP A 559 -22.68 -11.13 17.67
CA ASP A 559 -21.80 -11.23 16.50
C ASP A 559 -20.44 -11.79 16.92
N LYS A 560 -19.95 -12.74 16.17
CA LYS A 560 -18.65 -13.40 16.42
C LYS A 560 -17.75 -13.41 15.20
N GLU A 561 -18.35 -13.22 14.04
CA GLU A 561 -17.73 -13.35 12.74
C GLU A 561 -18.03 -12.10 11.92
N VAL A 562 -17.13 -11.77 11.02
CA VAL A 562 -17.31 -10.69 10.05
C VAL A 562 -16.97 -11.17 8.64
N GLU A 563 -17.74 -10.72 7.67
CA GLU A 563 -17.42 -10.93 6.26
C GLU A 563 -16.28 -9.97 5.88
N ALA A 564 -15.19 -10.49 5.34
CA ALA A 564 -14.08 -9.69 4.91
C ALA A 564 -13.79 -9.92 3.42
N PHE A 565 -13.32 -8.86 2.75
CA PHE A 565 -12.92 -8.95 1.36
C PHE A 565 -11.76 -9.93 1.18
N GLY A 566 -11.83 -10.74 0.14
CA GLY A 566 -10.78 -11.71 -0.17
C GLY A 566 -10.85 -13.01 0.62
N THR A 567 -11.84 -13.19 1.48
CA THR A 567 -12.06 -14.46 2.19
C THR A 567 -13.18 -15.26 1.54
N ALA A 568 -13.02 -16.58 1.51
CA ALA A 568 -14.06 -17.49 1.03
C ALA A 568 -15.19 -17.73 2.06
N GLY A 569 -15.13 -17.07 3.22
CA GLY A 569 -16.09 -17.15 4.31
C GLY A 569 -15.82 -16.11 5.37
N ASP A 570 -16.63 -16.12 6.42
CA ASP A 570 -16.50 -15.18 7.52
C ASP A 570 -15.24 -15.44 8.35
N ILE A 571 -14.64 -14.37 8.88
CA ILE A 571 -13.51 -14.44 9.81
C ILE A 571 -14.05 -14.45 11.22
N THR A 572 -13.65 -15.42 12.01
CA THR A 572 -13.99 -15.50 13.43
C THR A 572 -13.20 -14.45 14.22
N ILE A 573 -13.90 -13.53 14.87
CA ILE A 573 -13.30 -12.52 15.76
C ILE A 573 -13.34 -13.00 17.21
N LEU A 574 -14.46 -13.64 17.61
CA LEU A 574 -14.67 -14.14 18.97
C LEU A 574 -14.88 -15.65 18.99
N SER A 575 -14.17 -16.32 19.86
CA SER A 575 -14.19 -17.79 19.98
C SER A 575 -15.44 -18.37 20.68
N GLY A 576 -16.43 -17.53 21.01
CA GLY A 576 -17.68 -17.95 21.66
C GLY A 576 -17.60 -18.11 23.16
N GLY A 577 -16.42 -18.04 23.80
CA GLY A 577 -16.27 -18.06 25.24
C GLY A 577 -14.84 -18.02 25.72
N LEU A 578 -14.63 -17.48 26.91
CA LEU A 578 -13.34 -17.41 27.59
C LEU A 578 -13.42 -17.98 28.99
N PHE A 579 -12.33 -18.56 29.48
CA PHE A 579 -12.12 -18.99 30.86
C PHE A 579 -11.00 -18.12 31.44
N ASN A 580 -11.34 -17.25 32.40
CA ASN A 580 -10.39 -16.33 33.00
C ASN A 580 -10.05 -16.77 34.43
N ASN A 581 -8.75 -16.72 34.75
CA ASN A 581 -8.20 -16.96 36.07
C ASN A 581 -7.43 -15.72 36.50
N VAL A 582 -7.77 -15.14 37.63
CA VAL A 582 -7.13 -13.93 38.17
C VAL A 582 -6.57 -14.21 39.55
N LEU A 583 -5.27 -14.05 39.71
CA LEU A 583 -4.59 -14.01 41.02
C LEU A 583 -4.34 -12.56 41.39
N GLY A 584 -4.76 -12.16 42.57
CA GLY A 584 -4.62 -10.77 43.04
C GLY A 584 -4.15 -10.67 44.47
N VAL A 585 -3.56 -9.55 44.80
CA VAL A 585 -3.33 -9.11 46.18
C VAL A 585 -3.61 -7.61 46.27
N GLU A 586 -4.40 -7.24 47.26
CA GLU A 586 -4.63 -5.84 47.61
C GLU A 586 -4.05 -5.55 49.00
N ALA A 587 -3.39 -4.41 49.15
CA ALA A 587 -2.85 -3.91 50.41
C ALA A 587 -3.55 -2.59 50.75
N VAL A 588 -4.29 -2.59 51.88
CA VAL A 588 -5.07 -1.43 52.32
C VAL A 588 -4.51 -0.89 53.62
N LYS A 589 -4.30 0.41 53.69
CA LYS A 589 -3.89 1.11 54.91
C LYS A 589 -4.46 2.52 54.94
N ASP A 590 -5.20 2.80 56.01
CA ASP A 590 -5.89 4.09 56.19
C ASP A 590 -6.72 4.46 54.95
N ASN A 591 -6.42 5.53 54.29
CA ASN A 591 -7.13 6.04 53.10
C ASN A 591 -6.55 5.54 51.77
N MET A 592 -5.57 4.63 51.79
CA MET A 592 -4.86 4.18 50.60
C MET A 592 -5.05 2.69 50.37
N SER A 593 -5.19 2.30 49.09
CA SER A 593 -5.03 0.91 48.71
C SER A 593 -4.13 0.78 47.47
N PHE A 594 -3.42 -0.35 47.41
CA PHE A 594 -2.56 -0.77 46.29
C PHE A 594 -2.93 -2.18 45.92
N GLY A 595 -3.17 -2.43 44.66
CA GLY A 595 -3.46 -3.76 44.13
C GLY A 595 -2.48 -4.19 43.06
N LEU A 596 -2.18 -5.47 43.00
CA LEU A 596 -1.46 -6.13 41.95
C LEU A 596 -2.23 -7.39 41.56
N ASN A 597 -2.49 -7.56 40.25
CA ASN A 597 -3.16 -8.74 39.72
C ASN A 597 -2.43 -9.28 38.53
N ALA A 598 -2.46 -10.60 38.37
CA ALA A 598 -2.04 -11.31 37.17
C ALA A 598 -3.17 -12.23 36.72
N SER A 599 -3.50 -12.21 35.45
CA SER A 599 -4.55 -13.07 34.92
C SER A 599 -4.05 -13.90 33.73
N TYR A 600 -4.70 -15.05 33.58
CA TYR A 600 -4.56 -15.90 32.41
C TYR A 600 -5.93 -16.36 31.95
N GLY A 601 -6.27 -15.99 30.73
CA GLY A 601 -7.48 -16.41 30.03
C GLY A 601 -7.15 -17.39 28.92
N PHE A 602 -8.05 -18.30 28.63
CA PHE A 602 -7.94 -19.20 27.46
C PHE A 602 -9.34 -19.51 26.91
N GLY A 603 -9.39 -19.86 25.63
CA GLY A 603 -10.65 -20.16 24.93
C GLY A 603 -10.41 -21.07 23.72
N PRO A 604 -11.45 -21.36 22.94
CA PRO A 604 -11.33 -21.96 21.62
C PRO A 604 -10.41 -21.15 20.69
N ASP A 605 -10.07 -21.71 19.51
CA ASP A 605 -9.24 -21.10 18.48
C ASP A 605 -7.85 -20.69 19.00
N ASP A 606 -7.29 -21.51 19.90
CA ASP A 606 -6.02 -21.27 20.61
C ASP A 606 -5.92 -19.86 21.23
N ARG A 607 -7.06 -19.29 21.65
CA ARG A 607 -7.08 -17.98 22.28
C ARG A 607 -6.44 -18.02 23.65
N ALA A 608 -5.46 -17.16 23.88
CA ALA A 608 -4.76 -17.01 25.14
C ALA A 608 -4.58 -15.51 25.47
N ASN A 609 -5.00 -15.12 26.67
CA ASN A 609 -4.91 -13.75 27.15
C ASN A 609 -4.11 -13.74 28.47
N THR A 610 -2.98 -13.06 28.49
CA THR A 610 -2.16 -12.89 29.70
C THR A 610 -2.17 -11.41 30.08
N GLN A 611 -2.40 -11.09 31.34
CA GLN A 611 -2.44 -9.71 31.81
C GLN A 611 -1.74 -9.55 33.15
N ILE A 612 -1.12 -8.41 33.32
CA ILE A 612 -0.64 -7.91 34.62
C ILE A 612 -1.16 -6.48 34.77
N ASN A 613 -1.70 -6.16 35.95
CA ASN A 613 -2.09 -4.80 36.25
C ASN A 613 -1.73 -4.41 37.68
N ALA A 614 -1.46 -3.11 37.86
CA ALA A 614 -1.27 -2.49 39.18
C ALA A 614 -2.23 -1.32 39.33
N ASN A 615 -2.85 -1.25 40.50
CA ASN A 615 -3.79 -0.19 40.79
C ASN A 615 -3.50 0.50 42.12
N PHE A 616 -3.91 1.75 42.21
CA PHE A 616 -3.81 2.59 43.38
C PHE A 616 -5.11 3.35 43.59
N ARG A 617 -5.50 3.52 44.87
CA ARG A 617 -6.61 4.37 45.25
C ARG A 617 -6.26 5.21 46.47
N TYR A 618 -6.78 6.43 46.52
CA TYR A 618 -6.75 7.32 47.65
C TYR A 618 -8.14 7.89 47.94
N ASN A 619 -8.61 7.78 49.19
CA ASN A 619 -9.90 8.32 49.66
C ASN A 619 -9.63 9.57 50.50
N PHE A 620 -10.40 10.64 50.27
CA PHE A 620 -10.25 11.92 50.95
C PHE A 620 -11.12 12.01 52.19
#